data_29d9f61e11175cf2ebd879a4ba01e3cd
#
_entry.id   29d9f61e11175cf2ebd879a4ba01e3cd
#
_cell.length_a   1.000
_cell.length_b   1.000
_cell.length_c   1.000
_cell.angle_alpha   90.00
_cell.angle_beta   90.00
_cell.angle_gamma   90.00
#
_symmetry.space_group_name_H-M   'P 1'
#
loop_
_entity.id
_entity.type
_entity.pdbx_description
1 polymer ?
#
loop_
_entity_poly.entity_id
_entity_poly.type
_entity_poly.pdbx_seq_one_letter_code
_entity_poly.pdbx_strand_id
1 'polypeptide(L)'
;MAAQPPLGFDPIERAGALWEQHWPGEPAEVYDAMRAVTSVMRAHQILIAQLDAMLRPYGITFSRYEALVLLMYARNGSLPLSKIGERLQVHATSVTNVIDRLESAGLVRREPNPRDGRGTLAVITDEGRAVATKATADLNAARFGLGALDAGELQQVFTLLRRLREDAGDYT
;
A
#
# COMPACT_ATOMS: atom_id res chain seq x y z
N MET A 1 -1.74 -21.67 -3.78
CA MET A 1 -2.09 -22.23 -2.45
C MET A 1 -3.59 -22.08 -2.27
N ALA A 2 -4.31 -23.15 -1.92
CA ALA A 2 -5.72 -23.05 -1.56
C ALA A 2 -5.85 -22.17 -0.31
N ALA A 3 -6.82 -21.25 -0.31
CA ALA A 3 -7.12 -20.44 0.85
C ALA A 3 -7.49 -21.36 2.02
N GLN A 4 -6.88 -21.16 3.19
CA GLN A 4 -7.32 -21.86 4.39
C GLN A 4 -8.77 -21.51 4.71
N PRO A 5 -9.60 -22.46 5.16
CA PRO A 5 -10.95 -22.15 5.55
C PRO A 5 -10.96 -21.12 6.71
N PRO A 6 -11.97 -20.24 6.76
CA PRO A 6 -12.08 -19.29 7.84
C PRO A 6 -12.19 -19.98 9.19
N LEU A 7 -11.57 -19.41 10.22
CA LEU A 7 -11.69 -19.88 11.60
C LEU A 7 -13.10 -19.55 12.13
N GLY A 8 -13.65 -20.40 12.97
CA GLY A 8 -14.96 -20.18 13.62
C GLY A 8 -14.90 -19.15 14.79
N PHE A 9 -13.81 -18.43 14.95
CA PHE A 9 -13.58 -17.43 16.00
C PHE A 9 -12.59 -16.38 15.52
N ASP A 10 -12.59 -15.18 16.14
CA ASP A 10 -11.57 -14.17 15.92
C ASP A 10 -10.27 -14.54 16.65
N PRO A 11 -9.18 -14.86 15.92
CA PRO A 11 -7.92 -15.26 16.55
C PRO A 11 -7.24 -14.12 17.29
N ILE A 12 -7.50 -12.85 16.94
CA ILE A 12 -6.92 -11.69 17.60
C ILE A 12 -7.60 -11.44 18.94
N GLU A 13 -8.93 -11.51 18.98
CA GLU A 13 -9.69 -11.40 20.21
C GLU A 13 -9.30 -12.52 21.20
N ARG A 14 -9.20 -13.78 20.70
CA ARG A 14 -8.75 -14.91 21.52
C ARG A 14 -7.33 -14.72 22.03
N ALA A 15 -6.40 -14.25 21.19
CA ALA A 15 -5.04 -13.97 21.61
C ALA A 15 -5.01 -12.85 22.65
N GLY A 16 -5.85 -11.84 22.53
CA GLY A 16 -5.99 -10.77 23.52
C GLY A 16 -6.41 -11.26 24.91
N ALA A 17 -7.41 -12.14 24.97
CA ALA A 17 -7.85 -12.75 26.21
C ALA A 17 -6.75 -13.60 26.88
N LEU A 18 -5.99 -14.37 26.06
CA LEU A 18 -4.85 -15.15 26.57
C LEU A 18 -3.70 -14.24 27.03
N TRP A 19 -3.46 -13.13 26.36
CA TRP A 19 -2.45 -12.16 26.73
C TRP A 19 -2.74 -11.58 28.12
N GLU A 20 -3.98 -11.14 28.36
CA GLU A 20 -4.44 -10.63 29.65
C GLU A 20 -4.29 -11.65 30.79
N GLN A 21 -4.54 -12.93 30.50
CA GLN A 21 -4.34 -14.03 31.48
C GLN A 21 -2.87 -14.28 31.82
N HIS A 22 -1.96 -14.17 30.85
CA HIS A 22 -0.53 -14.47 31.03
C HIS A 22 0.26 -13.29 31.58
N TRP A 23 -0.17 -12.05 31.34
CA TRP A 23 0.42 -10.81 31.84
C TRP A 23 -0.63 -9.98 32.57
N PRO A 24 -1.14 -10.47 33.72
CA PRO A 24 -2.15 -9.74 34.48
C PRO A 24 -1.57 -8.48 35.14
N GLY A 25 -2.41 -7.46 35.31
CA GLY A 25 -2.05 -6.25 36.06
C GLY A 25 -1.58 -5.08 35.20
N GLU A 26 -1.51 -5.24 33.88
CA GLU A 26 -1.30 -4.12 32.98
C GLU A 26 -2.57 -3.26 32.84
N PRO A 27 -2.44 -1.96 32.54
CA PRO A 27 -3.60 -1.12 32.21
C PRO A 27 -4.37 -1.67 31.01
N ALA A 28 -5.69 -1.46 30.95
CA ALA A 28 -6.54 -1.94 29.86
C ALA A 28 -6.05 -1.47 28.47
N GLU A 29 -5.49 -0.25 28.41
CA GLU A 29 -4.95 0.35 27.18
C GLU A 29 -3.80 -0.48 26.58
N VAL A 30 -3.04 -1.22 27.38
CA VAL A 30 -1.95 -2.09 26.89
C VAL A 30 -2.53 -3.28 26.13
N TYR A 31 -3.59 -3.89 26.66
CA TYR A 31 -4.27 -5.00 25.99
C TYR A 31 -4.97 -4.54 24.71
N ASP A 32 -5.60 -3.38 24.74
CA ASP A 32 -6.22 -2.78 23.56
C ASP A 32 -5.18 -2.40 22.49
N ALA A 33 -4.03 -1.88 22.87
CA ALA A 33 -2.93 -1.57 21.97
C ALA A 33 -2.41 -2.84 21.28
N MET A 34 -2.28 -3.96 22.00
CA MET A 34 -1.88 -5.24 21.41
C MET A 34 -2.90 -5.73 20.38
N ARG A 35 -4.21 -5.70 20.71
CA ARG A 35 -5.29 -6.06 19.77
C ARG A 35 -5.29 -5.16 18.56
N ALA A 36 -5.13 -3.85 18.76
CA ALA A 36 -5.12 -2.86 17.68
C ALA A 36 -3.95 -3.07 16.72
N VAL A 37 -2.72 -3.19 17.22
CA VAL A 37 -1.53 -3.40 16.36
C VAL A 37 -1.64 -4.70 15.57
N THR A 38 -2.09 -5.77 16.22
CA THR A 38 -2.25 -7.09 15.56
C THR A 38 -3.33 -7.01 14.48
N SER A 39 -4.44 -6.31 14.73
CA SER A 39 -5.51 -6.07 13.76
C SER A 39 -5.02 -5.25 12.57
N VAL A 40 -4.25 -4.18 12.78
CA VAL A 40 -3.65 -3.38 11.71
C VAL A 40 -2.74 -4.24 10.84
N MET A 41 -1.84 -5.03 11.44
CA MET A 41 -0.93 -5.91 10.71
C MET A 41 -1.68 -6.98 9.90
N ARG A 42 -2.74 -7.55 10.46
CA ARG A 42 -3.56 -8.53 9.76
C ARG A 42 -4.38 -7.90 8.64
N ALA A 43 -4.99 -6.76 8.87
CA ALA A 43 -5.71 -5.99 7.85
C ALA A 43 -4.79 -5.62 6.68
N HIS A 44 -3.57 -5.16 6.94
CA HIS A 44 -2.56 -4.89 5.91
C HIS A 44 -2.30 -6.12 5.03
N GLN A 45 -2.06 -7.30 5.63
CA GLN A 45 -1.83 -8.54 4.87
C GLN A 45 -3.03 -8.90 3.97
N ILE A 46 -4.25 -8.76 4.50
CA ILE A 46 -5.48 -9.06 3.76
C ILE A 46 -5.64 -8.08 2.60
N LEU A 47 -5.48 -6.78 2.84
CA LEU A 47 -5.65 -5.74 1.83
C LEU A 47 -4.62 -5.88 0.70
N ILE A 48 -3.35 -6.05 1.01
CA ILE A 48 -2.32 -6.26 -0.01
C ILE A 48 -2.64 -7.48 -0.87
N ALA A 49 -3.04 -8.60 -0.27
CA ALA A 49 -3.38 -9.81 -1.01
C ALA A 49 -4.61 -9.60 -1.93
N GLN A 50 -5.62 -8.86 -1.48
CA GLN A 50 -6.82 -8.53 -2.26
C GLN A 50 -6.48 -7.57 -3.40
N LEU A 51 -5.75 -6.49 -3.13
CA LEU A 51 -5.35 -5.50 -4.11
C LEU A 51 -4.47 -6.13 -5.20
N ASP A 52 -3.48 -6.94 -4.83
CA ASP A 52 -2.65 -7.67 -5.78
C ASP A 52 -3.47 -8.68 -6.62
N ALA A 53 -4.49 -9.31 -6.03
CA ALA A 53 -5.39 -10.19 -6.77
C ALA A 53 -6.22 -9.43 -7.82
N MET A 54 -6.73 -8.24 -7.50
CA MET A 54 -7.45 -7.36 -8.43
C MET A 54 -6.55 -6.83 -9.54
N LEU A 55 -5.27 -6.60 -9.25
CA LEU A 55 -4.28 -6.07 -10.20
C LEU A 55 -3.59 -7.13 -11.05
N ARG A 56 -3.77 -8.42 -10.72
CA ARG A 56 -3.19 -9.55 -11.47
C ARG A 56 -3.52 -9.56 -12.97
N PRO A 57 -4.75 -9.23 -13.42
CA PRO A 57 -5.09 -9.17 -14.84
C PRO A 57 -4.24 -8.16 -15.63
N TYR A 58 -3.68 -7.16 -14.95
CA TYR A 58 -2.81 -6.13 -15.50
C TYR A 58 -1.31 -6.47 -15.42
N GLY A 59 -0.95 -7.61 -14.82
CA GLY A 59 0.44 -8.04 -14.62
C GLY A 59 1.22 -7.21 -13.61
N ILE A 60 0.55 -6.43 -12.75
CA ILE A 60 1.18 -5.56 -11.76
C ILE A 60 0.76 -5.90 -10.32
N THR A 61 1.54 -5.44 -9.35
CA THR A 61 1.22 -5.44 -7.91
C THR A 61 0.74 -4.06 -7.47
N PHE A 62 0.21 -3.96 -6.28
CA PHE A 62 -0.24 -2.68 -5.74
C PHE A 62 0.90 -1.65 -5.66
N SER A 63 2.09 -2.04 -5.24
CA SER A 63 3.25 -1.14 -5.22
C SER A 63 3.66 -0.61 -6.61
N ARG A 64 3.50 -1.43 -7.67
CA ARG A 64 3.72 -0.99 -9.06
C ARG A 64 2.61 -0.08 -9.55
N TYR A 65 1.38 -0.36 -9.18
CA TYR A 65 0.24 0.51 -9.44
C TYR A 65 0.43 1.90 -8.83
N GLU A 66 0.82 1.99 -7.55
CA GLU A 66 1.12 3.27 -6.89
C GLU A 66 2.20 4.07 -7.64
N ALA A 67 3.26 3.41 -8.08
CA ALA A 67 4.30 4.06 -8.88
C ALA A 67 3.77 4.59 -10.23
N LEU A 68 2.93 3.83 -10.93
CA LEU A 68 2.31 4.28 -12.19
C LEU A 68 1.38 5.48 -11.96
N VAL A 69 0.54 5.43 -10.95
CA VAL A 69 -0.38 6.54 -10.61
C VAL A 69 0.41 7.79 -10.22
N LEU A 70 1.48 7.63 -9.44
CA LEU A 70 2.36 8.74 -9.09
C LEU A 70 2.99 9.40 -10.33
N LEU A 71 3.42 8.61 -11.30
CA LEU A 71 3.93 9.10 -12.58
C LEU A 71 2.82 9.77 -13.41
N MET A 72 1.58 9.26 -13.40
CA MET A 72 0.45 9.90 -14.08
C MET A 72 0.17 11.31 -13.54
N TYR A 73 0.32 11.52 -12.22
CA TYR A 73 0.11 12.83 -11.59
C TYR A 73 1.29 13.78 -11.78
N ALA A 74 2.45 13.27 -12.19
CA ALA A 74 3.62 14.09 -12.45
C ALA A 74 3.41 14.96 -13.71
N ARG A 75 3.87 16.24 -13.67
CA ARG A 75 3.63 17.25 -14.70
C ARG A 75 3.90 16.77 -16.14
N ASN A 76 4.96 15.96 -16.34
CA ASN A 76 5.34 15.46 -17.66
C ASN A 76 5.28 13.92 -17.71
N GLY A 77 4.53 13.29 -16.81
CA GLY A 77 4.52 11.83 -16.69
C GLY A 77 5.86 11.23 -16.28
N SER A 78 6.73 12.03 -15.64
CA SER A 78 8.09 11.62 -15.29
C SER A 78 8.53 12.16 -13.94
N LEU A 79 9.30 11.36 -13.20
CA LEU A 79 9.90 11.72 -11.92
C LEU A 79 11.30 11.10 -11.77
N PRO A 80 12.22 11.79 -11.08
CA PRO A 80 13.46 11.16 -10.60
C PRO A 80 13.12 9.97 -9.67
N LEU A 81 13.91 8.89 -9.73
CA LEU A 81 13.71 7.71 -8.88
C LEU A 81 13.75 8.08 -7.38
N SER A 82 14.62 9.01 -6.99
CA SER A 82 14.68 9.51 -5.62
C SER A 82 13.36 10.14 -5.16
N LYS A 83 12.69 10.89 -6.05
CA LYS A 83 11.39 11.52 -5.74
C LYS A 83 10.24 10.50 -5.67
N ILE A 84 10.35 9.39 -6.38
CA ILE A 84 9.40 8.28 -6.25
C ILE A 84 9.56 7.65 -4.86
N GLY A 85 10.79 7.37 -4.42
CA GLY A 85 11.06 6.82 -3.08
C GLY A 85 10.58 7.73 -1.96
N GLU A 86 10.86 9.02 -2.07
CA GLU A 86 10.42 10.04 -1.12
C GLU A 86 8.89 10.09 -1.00
N ARG A 87 8.16 10.07 -2.13
CA ARG A 87 6.70 10.19 -2.14
C ARG A 87 5.97 8.91 -1.76
N LEU A 88 6.52 7.75 -2.11
CA LEU A 88 5.98 6.45 -1.71
C LEU A 88 6.51 5.98 -0.35
N GLN A 89 7.44 6.73 0.25
CA GLN A 89 8.07 6.43 1.54
C GLN A 89 8.69 5.02 1.57
N VAL A 90 9.36 4.64 0.48
CA VAL A 90 10.03 3.37 0.34
C VAL A 90 11.52 3.55 0.09
N HIS A 91 12.31 2.56 0.51
CA HIS A 91 13.75 2.57 0.31
C HIS A 91 14.13 2.58 -1.18
N ALA A 92 15.25 3.22 -1.53
CA ALA A 92 15.73 3.34 -2.91
C ALA A 92 15.83 2.00 -3.66
N THR A 93 16.24 0.94 -2.97
CA THR A 93 16.29 -0.43 -3.54
C THR A 93 14.90 -0.93 -3.96
N SER A 94 13.86 -0.63 -3.17
CA SER A 94 12.47 -0.98 -3.50
C SER A 94 12.00 -0.23 -4.74
N VAL A 95 12.33 1.08 -4.85
CA VAL A 95 12.03 1.89 -6.04
C VAL A 95 12.68 1.29 -7.28
N THR A 96 13.98 0.97 -7.20
CA THR A 96 14.72 0.37 -8.32
C THR A 96 14.04 -0.91 -8.80
N ASN A 97 13.68 -1.81 -7.87
CA ASN A 97 13.00 -3.06 -8.21
C ASN A 97 11.62 -2.83 -8.86
N VAL A 98 10.82 -1.91 -8.31
CA VAL A 98 9.50 -1.56 -8.87
C VAL A 98 9.65 -1.03 -10.29
N ILE A 99 10.58 -0.10 -10.52
CA ILE A 99 10.82 0.51 -11.83
C ILE A 99 11.42 -0.50 -12.82
N ASP A 100 12.34 -1.38 -12.41
CA ASP A 100 12.87 -2.47 -13.25
C ASP A 100 11.74 -3.36 -13.77
N ARG A 101 10.81 -3.72 -12.92
CA ARG A 101 9.67 -4.57 -13.30
C ARG A 101 8.67 -3.87 -14.20
N LEU A 102 8.42 -2.57 -13.97
CA LEU A 102 7.56 -1.77 -14.85
C LEU A 102 8.21 -1.53 -16.22
N GLU A 103 9.52 -1.29 -16.26
CA GLU A 103 10.27 -1.14 -17.49
C GLU A 103 10.31 -2.44 -18.30
N SER A 104 10.57 -3.58 -17.65
CA SER A 104 10.52 -4.90 -18.29
C SER A 104 9.13 -5.25 -18.86
N ALA A 105 8.06 -4.67 -18.28
CA ALA A 105 6.69 -4.80 -18.77
C ALA A 105 6.32 -3.74 -19.83
N GLY A 106 7.21 -2.82 -20.19
CA GLY A 106 6.96 -1.75 -21.16
C GLY A 106 6.06 -0.61 -20.64
N LEU A 107 5.75 -0.58 -19.34
CA LEU A 107 4.83 0.39 -18.74
C LEU A 107 5.53 1.70 -18.33
N VAL A 108 6.85 1.64 -18.16
CA VAL A 108 7.73 2.76 -17.84
C VAL A 108 8.98 2.63 -18.69
N ARG A 109 9.64 3.74 -19.01
CA ARG A 109 11.00 3.77 -19.57
C ARG A 109 11.91 4.62 -18.71
N ARG A 110 13.22 4.37 -18.73
CA ARG A 110 14.22 5.19 -18.08
C ARG A 110 14.82 6.20 -19.04
N GLU A 111 15.02 7.42 -18.55
CA GLU A 111 15.71 8.48 -19.28
C GLU A 111 16.75 9.14 -18.39
N PRO A 112 17.86 9.67 -18.95
CA PRO A 112 18.78 10.51 -18.21
C PRO A 112 18.04 11.75 -17.66
N ASN A 113 18.36 12.15 -16.43
CA ASN A 113 17.80 13.37 -15.88
C ASN A 113 18.57 14.59 -16.42
N PRO A 114 17.94 15.47 -17.23
CA PRO A 114 18.64 16.63 -17.81
C PRO A 114 19.05 17.69 -16.78
N ARG A 115 18.49 17.63 -15.55
CA ARG A 115 18.81 18.55 -14.45
C ARG A 115 19.87 18.00 -13.49
N ASP A 116 20.15 16.72 -13.57
CA ASP A 116 21.11 16.02 -12.73
C ASP A 116 21.74 14.90 -13.55
N GLY A 117 22.94 15.13 -14.06
CA GLY A 117 23.61 14.18 -14.96
C GLY A 117 23.92 12.81 -14.35
N ARG A 118 23.71 12.62 -13.06
CA ARG A 118 23.83 11.32 -12.37
C ARG A 118 22.46 10.69 -12.06
N GLY A 119 21.36 11.45 -12.26
CA GLY A 119 20.01 11.01 -11.94
C GLY A 119 19.35 10.31 -13.10
N THR A 120 18.43 9.41 -12.79
CA THR A 120 17.56 8.71 -13.74
C THR A 120 16.12 9.15 -13.52
N LEU A 121 15.41 9.45 -14.61
CA LEU A 121 13.97 9.65 -14.63
C LEU A 121 13.27 8.34 -14.97
N ALA A 122 12.20 8.02 -14.24
CA ALA A 122 11.18 7.09 -14.69
C ALA A 122 10.10 7.88 -15.46
N VAL A 123 9.78 7.45 -16.66
CA VAL A 123 8.80 8.08 -17.55
C VAL A 123 7.72 7.07 -17.88
N ILE A 124 6.46 7.39 -17.59
CA ILE A 124 5.34 6.51 -17.88
C ILE A 124 5.10 6.46 -19.42
N THR A 125 4.86 5.27 -19.94
CA THR A 125 4.50 5.07 -21.35
C THR A 125 2.99 5.23 -21.56
N ASP A 126 2.54 5.30 -22.83
CA ASP A 126 1.10 5.30 -23.14
C ASP A 126 0.44 3.99 -22.69
N GLU A 127 1.11 2.86 -22.82
CA GLU A 127 0.65 1.57 -22.29
C GLU A 127 0.56 1.61 -20.75
N GLY A 128 1.56 2.19 -20.05
CA GLY A 128 1.53 2.39 -18.62
C GLY A 128 0.34 3.24 -18.18
N ARG A 129 0.02 4.30 -18.92
CA ARG A 129 -1.18 5.13 -18.67
C ARG A 129 -2.47 4.35 -18.86
N ALA A 130 -2.57 3.58 -19.95
CA ALA A 130 -3.75 2.77 -20.23
C ALA A 130 -3.99 1.71 -19.14
N VAL A 131 -2.92 1.02 -18.72
CA VAL A 131 -2.97 0.05 -17.62
C VAL A 131 -3.38 0.71 -16.31
N ALA A 132 -2.74 1.81 -15.92
CA ALA A 132 -3.06 2.52 -14.68
C ALA A 132 -4.53 3.00 -14.66
N THR A 133 -5.03 3.52 -15.79
CA THR A 133 -6.42 4.00 -15.91
C THR A 133 -7.44 2.87 -15.71
N LYS A 134 -7.24 1.73 -16.38
CA LYS A 134 -8.13 0.57 -16.27
C LYS A 134 -8.08 -0.02 -14.85
N ALA A 135 -6.86 -0.21 -14.31
CA ALA A 135 -6.66 -0.72 -12.96
C ALA A 135 -7.32 0.18 -11.91
N THR A 136 -7.22 1.52 -12.07
CA THR A 136 -7.89 2.48 -11.18
C THR A 136 -9.41 2.33 -11.23
N ALA A 137 -10.00 2.12 -12.40
CA ALA A 137 -11.44 1.91 -12.53
C ALA A 137 -11.91 0.67 -11.75
N ASP A 138 -11.19 -0.44 -11.86
CA ASP A 138 -11.49 -1.68 -11.15
C ASP A 138 -11.32 -1.55 -9.64
N LEU A 139 -10.22 -0.91 -9.18
CA LEU A 139 -9.98 -0.65 -7.76
C LEU A 139 -11.05 0.27 -7.17
N ASN A 140 -11.46 1.31 -7.90
CA ASN A 140 -12.53 2.21 -7.48
C ASN A 140 -13.88 1.46 -7.37
N ALA A 141 -14.23 0.64 -8.36
CA ALA A 141 -15.46 -0.17 -8.34
C ALA A 141 -15.47 -1.14 -7.14
N ALA A 142 -14.32 -1.70 -6.79
CA ALA A 142 -14.13 -2.57 -5.62
C ALA A 142 -13.92 -1.79 -4.31
N ARG A 143 -13.97 -0.44 -4.32
CA ARG A 143 -13.66 0.42 -3.17
C ARG A 143 -12.34 0.03 -2.48
N PHE A 144 -11.31 -0.30 -3.28
CA PHE A 144 -10.00 -0.76 -2.83
C PHE A 144 -10.04 -1.93 -1.83
N GLY A 145 -11.02 -2.83 -1.96
CA GLY A 145 -11.21 -3.96 -1.03
C GLY A 145 -11.90 -3.62 0.30
N LEU A 146 -12.27 -2.36 0.51
CA LEU A 146 -12.91 -1.88 1.73
C LEU A 146 -14.44 -1.77 1.62
N GLY A 147 -15.05 -2.59 0.76
CA GLY A 147 -16.49 -2.57 0.52
C GLY A 147 -17.37 -2.91 1.72
N ALA A 148 -16.83 -3.58 2.74
CA ALA A 148 -17.53 -3.91 3.99
C ALA A 148 -17.77 -2.70 4.90
N LEU A 149 -17.00 -1.61 4.74
CA LEU A 149 -17.08 -0.42 5.58
C LEU A 149 -17.98 0.65 4.94
N ASP A 150 -18.78 1.35 5.74
CA ASP A 150 -19.50 2.53 5.29
C ASP A 150 -18.62 3.78 5.22
N ALA A 151 -19.16 4.92 4.77
CA ALA A 151 -18.40 6.15 4.59
C ALA A 151 -17.86 6.73 5.92
N GLY A 152 -18.64 6.60 7.00
CA GLY A 152 -18.24 7.07 8.34
C GLY A 152 -17.11 6.22 8.92
N GLU A 153 -17.22 4.90 8.77
CA GLU A 153 -16.20 3.93 9.21
C GLU A 153 -14.89 4.13 8.43
N LEU A 154 -14.96 4.35 7.11
CA LEU A 154 -13.77 4.67 6.29
C LEU A 154 -13.07 5.93 6.77
N GLN A 155 -13.84 6.98 7.11
CA GLN A 155 -13.29 8.23 7.64
C GLN A 155 -12.65 8.03 9.03
N GLN A 156 -13.24 7.19 9.89
CA GLN A 156 -12.68 6.85 11.20
C GLN A 156 -11.35 6.10 11.06
N VAL A 157 -11.29 5.08 10.21
CA VAL A 157 -10.04 4.34 9.92
C VAL A 157 -8.96 5.28 9.40
N PHE A 158 -9.28 6.13 8.43
CA PHE A 158 -8.32 7.12 7.91
C PHE A 158 -7.80 8.04 9.01
N THR A 159 -8.70 8.57 9.86
CA THR A 159 -8.35 9.52 10.91
C THR A 159 -7.46 8.89 11.99
N LEU A 160 -7.76 7.66 12.41
CA LEU A 160 -6.96 6.94 13.41
C LEU A 160 -5.57 6.59 12.88
N LEU A 161 -5.48 6.07 11.67
CA LEU A 161 -4.19 5.75 11.04
C LEU A 161 -3.39 7.01 10.70
N ARG A 162 -4.05 8.12 10.38
CA ARG A 162 -3.39 9.42 10.18
C ARG A 162 -2.70 9.89 11.46
N ARG A 163 -3.38 9.83 12.62
CA ARG A 163 -2.78 10.20 13.92
C ARG A 163 -1.56 9.35 14.25
N LEU A 164 -1.64 8.03 14.02
CA LEU A 164 -0.50 7.13 14.21
C LEU A 164 0.70 7.53 13.35
N ARG A 165 0.49 7.87 12.08
CA ARG A 165 1.55 8.28 11.15
C ARG A 165 2.14 9.64 11.52
N GLU A 166 1.30 10.59 11.97
CA GLU A 166 1.73 11.91 12.43
C GLU A 166 2.63 11.80 13.67
N ASP A 167 2.24 10.98 14.65
CA ASP A 167 3.04 10.70 15.85
C ASP A 167 4.38 10.03 15.52
N ALA A 168 4.41 9.17 14.52
CA ALA A 168 5.64 8.54 14.01
C ALA A 168 6.53 9.47 13.17
N GLY A 169 6.12 10.72 12.92
CA GLY A 169 6.88 11.66 12.09
C GLY A 169 6.87 11.35 10.58
N ASP A 170 5.85 10.62 10.12
CA ASP A 170 5.70 10.24 8.72
C ASP A 170 5.52 11.45 7.78
N TYR A 171 5.00 12.56 8.32
CA TYR A 171 4.84 13.86 7.65
C TYR A 171 4.73 14.98 8.71
N THR A 172 4.87 16.23 8.27
CA THR A 172 4.73 17.46 9.08
C THR A 172 3.58 18.33 8.59
#